data_670d700ae8cdc19cf63b3d93f9456c02
#
_entry.id   670d700ae8cdc19cf63b3d93f9456c02
#
_cell.length_a   1.000
_cell.length_b   1.000
_cell.length_c   1.000
_cell.angle_alpha   90.00
_cell.angle_beta   90.00
_cell.angle_gamma   90.00
#
_symmetry.space_group_name_H-M   'P 1'
#
loop_
_entity.id
_entity.type
_entity.pdbx_description
1 polymer ?
#
loop_
_entity_poly.entity_id
_entity_poly.type
_entity_poly.pdbx_seq_one_letter_code
_entity_poly.pdbx_strand_id
1 'polypeptide(L)'
;MKPTEKIWFNGNFIAWDDARIHVLSHVVHYGSAVFEGVRCYETPSGPAIFRLAEHSRRMVESAKIYRMPLPFSAEELSAASLELVRVNGLNSCYIRPIAFRGYGEIGVNPLKNPVDVYIACWEWGQYLGDEAINHGVDVCVSSWTRPAPNTHPSLAKAGGNYLNSQLVKMEAIADGYAEGIVLDHSGAISEGSGENIFAVRDGKLYTTPLTASILHGITRDSVIRIARDFGYEVVEAAIPREFLYVADELFFTGTAAEVTPIRSVDRIPVGHGDRGPVTARIQKEFFD
;
A
#
# COMPACT_ATOMS: atom_id res chain seq x y z
N MET A 1 4.53 -1.01 -18.37
CA MET A 1 4.71 0.36 -17.80
C MET A 1 5.27 1.25 -18.88
N LYS A 2 4.67 2.43 -19.13
CA LYS A 2 5.18 3.41 -20.08
C LYS A 2 6.21 4.29 -19.35
N PRO A 3 7.47 4.39 -19.81
CA PRO A 3 8.47 5.25 -19.21
C PRO A 3 8.04 6.73 -19.28
N THR A 4 8.40 7.50 -18.25
CA THR A 4 8.36 8.96 -18.28
C THR A 4 9.74 9.53 -18.70
N GLU A 5 9.84 10.83 -18.88
CA GLU A 5 11.11 11.42 -19.31
C GLU A 5 12.14 11.49 -18.17
N LYS A 6 11.68 11.85 -16.97
CA LYS A 6 12.53 12.15 -15.82
C LYS A 6 12.19 11.29 -14.59
N ILE A 7 13.25 10.98 -13.83
CA ILE A 7 13.23 10.45 -12.47
C ILE A 7 13.99 11.44 -11.58
N TRP A 8 13.51 11.66 -10.36
CA TRP A 8 14.27 12.43 -9.37
C TRP A 8 15.21 11.49 -8.60
N PHE A 9 16.48 11.85 -8.50
CA PHE A 9 17.53 11.12 -7.81
C PHE A 9 18.39 12.06 -6.97
N ASN A 10 18.41 11.89 -5.67
CA ASN A 10 19.29 12.61 -4.73
C ASN A 10 19.36 14.12 -5.00
N GLY A 11 18.22 14.78 -5.22
CA GLY A 11 18.15 16.24 -5.44
C GLY A 11 18.20 16.68 -6.91
N ASN A 12 18.37 15.76 -7.87
CA ASN A 12 18.52 16.08 -9.28
C ASN A 12 17.53 15.29 -10.15
N PHE A 13 17.14 15.84 -11.29
CA PHE A 13 16.40 15.09 -12.31
C PHE A 13 17.37 14.42 -13.28
N ILE A 14 17.21 13.11 -13.45
CA ILE A 14 17.95 12.28 -14.38
C ILE A 14 17.02 11.70 -15.45
N ALA A 15 17.56 11.24 -16.57
CA ALA A 15 16.75 10.51 -17.53
C ALA A 15 16.27 9.17 -16.97
N TRP A 16 15.12 8.69 -17.45
CA TRP A 16 14.54 7.41 -17.00
C TRP A 16 15.54 6.26 -17.08
N ASP A 17 16.27 6.13 -18.19
CA ASP A 17 17.20 5.05 -18.44
C ASP A 17 18.51 5.14 -17.62
N ASP A 18 18.80 6.29 -17.01
CA ASP A 18 19.95 6.51 -16.14
C ASP A 18 19.68 6.11 -14.69
N ALA A 19 18.45 5.80 -14.33
CA ALA A 19 18.08 5.35 -12.99
C ALA A 19 18.52 3.89 -12.76
N ARG A 20 19.83 3.70 -12.59
CA ARG A 20 20.48 2.37 -12.43
C ARG A 20 21.19 2.30 -11.09
N ILE A 21 21.21 1.09 -10.52
CA ILE A 21 21.94 0.81 -9.29
C ILE A 21 22.99 -0.28 -9.55
N HIS A 22 24.08 -0.24 -8.80
CA HIS A 22 25.13 -1.24 -8.90
C HIS A 22 24.65 -2.57 -8.29
N VAL A 23 25.00 -3.70 -8.90
CA VAL A 23 24.59 -5.04 -8.44
C VAL A 23 25.02 -5.34 -6.99
N LEU A 24 26.12 -4.75 -6.51
CA LEU A 24 26.59 -4.85 -5.13
C LEU A 24 26.02 -3.78 -4.21
N SER A 25 24.98 -3.02 -4.62
CA SER A 25 24.24 -2.19 -3.67
C SER A 25 23.64 -3.06 -2.59
N HIS A 26 23.72 -2.64 -1.34
CA HIS A 26 23.30 -3.41 -0.18
C HIS A 26 21.84 -3.86 -0.27
N VAL A 27 20.96 -3.01 -0.81
CA VAL A 27 19.55 -3.31 -1.00
C VAL A 27 19.30 -4.56 -1.85
N VAL A 28 20.12 -4.81 -2.85
CA VAL A 28 19.98 -5.96 -3.78
C VAL A 28 20.13 -7.30 -3.06
N HIS A 29 21.01 -7.33 -2.05
CA HIS A 29 21.33 -8.55 -1.30
C HIS A 29 20.51 -8.71 -0.02
N TYR A 30 20.14 -7.61 0.63
CA TYR A 30 19.57 -7.62 1.99
C TYR A 30 18.19 -6.95 2.10
N GLY A 31 17.60 -6.51 0.99
CA GLY A 31 16.25 -5.92 0.97
C GLY A 31 16.11 -4.60 1.75
N SER A 32 17.22 -3.90 2.00
CA SER A 32 17.31 -2.71 2.86
C SER A 32 16.77 -1.45 2.18
N ALA A 33 15.47 -1.42 1.93
CA ALA A 33 14.75 -0.29 1.34
C ALA A 33 13.48 0.04 2.12
N VAL A 34 13.06 1.31 2.06
CA VAL A 34 11.72 1.79 2.41
C VAL A 34 11.14 2.52 1.20
N PHE A 35 9.83 2.46 1.01
CA PHE A 35 9.22 3.08 -0.15
C PHE A 35 7.81 3.59 0.15
N GLU A 36 7.31 4.43 -0.75
CA GLU A 36 5.92 4.87 -0.75
C GLU A 36 5.24 4.57 -2.09
N GLY A 37 3.93 4.60 -2.06
CA GLY A 37 3.09 4.61 -3.23
C GLY A 37 2.06 5.70 -3.06
N VAL A 38 2.02 6.64 -3.98
CA VAL A 38 1.17 7.83 -3.91
C VAL A 38 0.45 8.00 -5.24
N ARG A 39 -0.81 8.39 -5.22
CA ARG A 39 -1.56 8.71 -6.43
C ARG A 39 -1.70 10.21 -6.64
N CYS A 40 -1.50 10.61 -7.88
CA CYS A 40 -1.92 11.88 -8.43
C CYS A 40 -3.18 11.65 -9.25
N TYR A 41 -4.23 12.44 -8.98
CA TYR A 41 -5.49 12.41 -9.68
C TYR A 41 -5.68 13.68 -10.50
N GLU A 42 -6.23 13.54 -11.70
CA GLU A 42 -6.71 14.68 -12.46
C GLU A 42 -7.98 15.22 -11.80
N THR A 43 -8.01 16.52 -11.53
CA THR A 43 -9.16 17.22 -10.97
C THR A 43 -9.54 18.42 -11.83
N PRO A 44 -10.75 18.99 -11.65
CA PRO A 44 -11.14 20.22 -12.36
C PRO A 44 -10.18 21.41 -12.14
N SER A 45 -9.41 21.39 -11.04
CA SER A 45 -8.43 22.43 -10.69
C SER A 45 -6.99 22.07 -11.12
N GLY A 46 -6.79 20.95 -11.84
CA GLY A 46 -5.50 20.40 -12.24
C GLY A 46 -5.07 19.19 -11.43
N PRO A 47 -3.85 18.68 -11.65
CA PRO A 47 -3.35 17.50 -10.96
C PRO A 47 -3.26 17.71 -9.45
N ALA A 48 -3.78 16.77 -8.67
CA ALA A 48 -3.72 16.79 -7.20
C ALA A 48 -3.16 15.47 -6.66
N ILE A 49 -2.13 15.56 -5.81
CA ILE A 49 -1.53 14.38 -5.19
C ILE A 49 -2.22 14.13 -3.85
N PHE A 50 -2.90 12.99 -3.75
CA PHE A 50 -3.70 12.66 -2.58
C PHE A 50 -2.84 12.39 -1.34
N ARG A 51 -3.04 13.19 -0.29
CA ARG A 51 -2.40 13.07 1.04
C ARG A 51 -0.87 12.94 0.99
N LEU A 52 -0.21 13.68 0.10
CA LEU A 52 1.24 13.61 -0.13
C LEU A 52 2.07 13.85 1.14
N ALA A 53 1.67 14.80 1.98
CA ALA A 53 2.39 15.12 3.23
C ALA A 53 2.44 13.93 4.19
N GLU A 54 1.34 13.19 4.33
CA GLU A 54 1.28 11.99 5.19
C GLU A 54 2.09 10.83 4.61
N HIS A 55 2.10 10.67 3.28
CA HIS A 55 2.97 9.69 2.63
C HIS A 55 4.45 10.00 2.83
N SER A 56 4.86 11.25 2.63
CA SER A 56 6.25 11.69 2.83
C SER A 56 6.68 11.52 4.30
N ARG A 57 5.81 11.87 5.24
CA ARG A 57 6.04 11.63 6.67
C ARG A 57 6.21 10.13 6.97
N ARG A 58 5.32 9.26 6.45
CA ARG A 58 5.42 7.81 6.68
C ARG A 58 6.69 7.21 6.07
N MET A 59 7.18 7.74 4.94
CA MET A 59 8.48 7.34 4.39
C MET A 59 9.63 7.64 5.36
N VAL A 60 9.66 8.83 5.95
CA VAL A 60 10.66 9.22 6.97
C VAL A 60 10.54 8.35 8.22
N GLU A 61 9.31 8.09 8.69
CA GLU A 61 9.06 7.22 9.84
C GLU A 61 9.50 5.76 9.56
N SER A 62 9.20 5.23 8.39
CA SER A 62 9.66 3.90 7.95
C SER A 62 11.19 3.79 7.94
N ALA A 63 11.86 4.80 7.40
CA ALA A 63 13.31 4.87 7.39
C ALA A 63 13.89 4.96 8.82
N LYS A 64 13.28 5.76 9.70
CA LYS A 64 13.68 5.89 11.11
C LYS A 64 13.61 4.55 11.85
N ILE A 65 12.56 3.74 11.64
CA ILE A 65 12.42 2.40 12.22
C ILE A 65 13.63 1.52 11.85
N TYR A 66 14.08 1.59 10.59
CA TYR A 66 15.24 0.83 10.10
C TYR A 66 16.59 1.55 10.32
N ARG A 67 16.63 2.60 11.13
CA ARG A 67 17.85 3.41 11.39
C ARG A 67 18.53 3.85 10.10
N MET A 68 17.74 4.20 9.09
CA MET A 68 18.17 4.70 7.79
C MET A 68 18.01 6.22 7.79
N PRO A 69 19.07 7.03 8.02
CA PRO A 69 18.98 8.48 8.00
C PRO A 69 18.72 8.95 6.56
N LEU A 70 17.53 9.46 6.29
CA LEU A 70 17.25 10.07 5.00
C LEU A 70 17.96 11.41 4.87
N PRO A 71 18.56 11.70 3.71
CA PRO A 71 19.20 12.99 3.45
C PRO A 71 18.21 14.12 3.14
N PHE A 72 16.91 13.83 3.11
CA PHE A 72 15.83 14.77 2.80
C PHE A 72 14.71 14.70 3.83
N SER A 73 14.12 15.85 4.15
CA SER A 73 12.93 15.94 4.98
C SER A 73 11.66 15.50 4.27
N ALA A 74 10.57 15.33 5.00
CA ALA A 74 9.26 14.99 4.42
C ALA A 74 8.76 16.11 3.47
N GLU A 75 9.03 17.35 3.79
CA GLU A 75 8.68 18.55 3.01
C GLU A 75 9.47 18.58 1.68
N GLU A 76 10.79 18.30 1.74
CA GLU A 76 11.64 18.23 0.54
C GLU A 76 11.22 17.07 -0.38
N LEU A 77 10.87 15.90 0.17
CA LEU A 77 10.35 14.76 -0.60
C LEU A 77 8.99 15.08 -1.24
N SER A 78 8.14 15.82 -0.52
CA SER A 78 6.85 16.29 -1.07
C SER A 78 7.07 17.29 -2.22
N ALA A 79 7.94 18.26 -2.04
CA ALA A 79 8.27 19.24 -3.08
C ALA A 79 8.87 18.57 -4.33
N ALA A 80 9.79 17.62 -4.14
CA ALA A 80 10.39 16.83 -5.21
C ALA A 80 9.35 16.00 -5.98
N SER A 81 8.37 15.41 -5.28
CA SER A 81 7.28 14.64 -5.90
C SER A 81 6.36 15.52 -6.75
N LEU A 82 5.97 16.68 -6.25
CA LEU A 82 5.17 17.68 -7.00
C LEU A 82 5.90 18.14 -8.27
N GLU A 83 7.16 18.49 -8.11
CA GLU A 83 7.96 18.96 -9.24
C GLU A 83 8.20 17.87 -10.27
N LEU A 84 8.39 16.60 -9.85
CA LEU A 84 8.55 15.46 -10.75
C LEU A 84 7.30 15.26 -11.62
N VAL A 85 6.10 15.33 -11.04
CA VAL A 85 4.84 15.25 -11.79
C VAL A 85 4.74 16.37 -12.81
N ARG A 86 5.10 17.62 -12.40
CA ARG A 86 5.07 18.79 -13.26
C ARG A 86 6.03 18.68 -14.44
N VAL A 87 7.29 18.27 -14.23
CA VAL A 87 8.30 18.19 -15.30
C VAL A 87 8.01 17.05 -16.29
N ASN A 88 7.29 16.01 -15.86
CA ASN A 88 6.84 14.92 -16.73
C ASN A 88 5.49 15.23 -17.41
N GLY A 89 4.84 16.35 -17.10
CA GLY A 89 3.58 16.77 -17.74
C GLY A 89 2.41 15.81 -17.48
N LEU A 90 2.36 15.19 -16.30
CA LEU A 90 1.33 14.18 -15.99
C LEU A 90 0.16 14.80 -15.23
N ASN A 91 -1.07 14.48 -15.67
CA ASN A 91 -2.30 14.88 -14.99
C ASN A 91 -2.76 13.84 -13.98
N SER A 92 -2.55 12.56 -14.28
CA SER A 92 -2.86 11.44 -13.40
C SER A 92 -1.72 10.43 -13.46
N CYS A 93 -1.21 10.01 -12.31
CA CYS A 93 -0.09 9.06 -12.26
C CYS A 93 0.04 8.38 -10.90
N TYR A 94 0.83 7.32 -10.89
CA TYR A 94 1.34 6.73 -9.68
C TYR A 94 2.77 7.23 -9.42
N ILE A 95 3.06 7.57 -8.17
CA ILE A 95 4.35 8.10 -7.73
C ILE A 95 4.97 7.09 -6.76
N ARG A 96 6.24 6.74 -6.97
CA ARG A 96 6.99 5.78 -6.18
C ARG A 96 8.26 6.40 -5.61
N PRO A 97 8.19 7.05 -4.45
CA PRO A 97 9.38 7.36 -3.68
C PRO A 97 9.98 6.07 -3.10
N ILE A 98 11.29 5.95 -3.15
CA ILE A 98 12.05 4.85 -2.55
C ILE A 98 13.37 5.37 -2.00
N ALA A 99 13.75 4.89 -0.82
CA ALA A 99 15.07 5.10 -0.24
C ALA A 99 15.67 3.75 0.12
N PHE A 100 16.96 3.58 -0.13
CA PHE A 100 17.63 2.32 0.12
C PHE A 100 19.11 2.49 0.44
N ARG A 101 19.70 1.45 1.07
CA ARG A 101 21.14 1.37 1.28
C ARG A 101 21.83 1.05 -0.05
N GLY A 102 22.61 2.00 -0.53
CA GLY A 102 23.29 1.95 -1.82
C GLY A 102 24.58 1.11 -1.84
N TYR A 103 25.43 1.39 -2.83
CA TYR A 103 26.72 0.73 -3.03
C TYR A 103 27.73 1.16 -1.96
N GLY A 104 28.38 0.17 -1.33
CA GLY A 104 29.35 0.38 -0.26
C GLY A 104 29.85 -0.96 0.28
N GLU A 105 29.80 -1.14 1.60
CA GLU A 105 30.18 -2.40 2.23
C GLU A 105 29.11 -3.49 2.05
N ILE A 106 29.54 -4.73 1.85
CA ILE A 106 28.69 -5.92 1.85
C ILE A 106 28.78 -6.58 3.22
N GLY A 107 27.65 -6.96 3.77
CA GLY A 107 27.49 -7.60 5.09
C GLY A 107 26.22 -7.16 5.77
N VAL A 108 25.85 -7.82 6.85
CA VAL A 108 24.58 -7.57 7.56
C VAL A 108 24.53 -6.17 8.19
N ASN A 109 25.67 -5.57 8.52
CA ASN A 109 25.73 -4.22 9.08
C ASN A 109 25.64 -3.15 7.98
N PRO A 110 24.51 -2.42 7.82
CA PRO A 110 24.32 -1.46 6.74
C PRO A 110 24.76 -0.03 7.09
N LEU A 111 25.29 0.22 8.29
CA LEU A 111 25.40 1.58 8.84
C LEU A 111 26.39 2.47 8.08
N LYS A 112 27.32 1.88 7.36
CA LYS A 112 28.31 2.62 6.55
C LYS A 112 27.89 2.82 5.10
N ASN A 113 26.81 2.16 4.66
CA ASN A 113 26.33 2.31 3.29
C ASN A 113 25.63 3.64 3.09
N PRO A 114 25.83 4.34 1.96
CA PRO A 114 25.08 5.53 1.63
C PRO A 114 23.58 5.22 1.52
N VAL A 115 22.77 6.24 1.70
CA VAL A 115 21.32 6.16 1.47
C VAL A 115 21.01 6.92 0.19
N ASP A 116 20.55 6.19 -0.83
CA ASP A 116 20.09 6.75 -2.09
C ASP A 116 18.58 6.89 -2.08
N VAL A 117 18.10 8.01 -2.63
CA VAL A 117 16.66 8.31 -2.71
C VAL A 117 16.27 8.57 -4.16
N TYR A 118 15.29 7.82 -4.66
CA TYR A 118 14.69 8.00 -5.96
C TYR A 118 13.19 8.30 -5.81
N ILE A 119 12.66 9.09 -6.74
CA ILE A 119 11.22 9.24 -6.92
C ILE A 119 10.95 9.05 -8.41
N ALA A 120 10.13 8.06 -8.74
CA ALA A 120 9.65 7.79 -10.10
C ALA A 120 8.14 8.04 -10.17
N CYS A 121 7.63 8.39 -11.34
CA CYS A 121 6.19 8.46 -11.59
C CYS A 121 5.87 7.91 -12.99
N TRP A 122 4.67 7.35 -13.14
CA TRP A 122 4.19 6.82 -14.42
C TRP A 122 2.67 6.74 -14.45
N GLU A 123 2.10 6.76 -15.65
CA GLU A 123 0.69 6.48 -15.85
C GLU A 123 0.39 5.04 -15.42
N TRP A 124 -0.57 4.86 -14.52
CA TRP A 124 -0.97 3.54 -14.03
C TRP A 124 -2.49 3.46 -13.87
N GLY A 125 -3.08 2.44 -14.49
CA GLY A 125 -4.50 2.14 -14.37
C GLY A 125 -4.88 1.53 -13.02
N GLN A 126 -6.03 0.86 -12.98
CA GLN A 126 -6.52 0.21 -11.76
C GLN A 126 -5.73 -1.08 -11.46
N TYR A 127 -5.28 -1.21 -10.22
CA TYR A 127 -4.38 -2.29 -9.77
C TYR A 127 -4.99 -3.69 -9.86
N LEU A 128 -6.27 -3.82 -9.51
CA LEU A 128 -6.99 -5.11 -9.51
C LEU A 128 -7.88 -5.28 -10.75
N GLY A 129 -7.80 -4.37 -11.73
CA GLY A 129 -8.60 -4.38 -12.96
C GLY A 129 -9.81 -3.45 -12.90
N ASP A 130 -10.28 -3.02 -14.07
CA ASP A 130 -11.33 -2.01 -14.19
C ASP A 130 -12.69 -2.45 -13.61
N GLU A 131 -13.01 -3.75 -13.71
CA GLU A 131 -14.24 -4.33 -13.16
C GLU A 131 -14.20 -4.50 -11.63
N ALA A 132 -13.00 -4.57 -11.04
CA ALA A 132 -12.82 -4.86 -9.61
C ALA A 132 -13.48 -3.81 -8.69
N ILE A 133 -13.42 -2.54 -9.06
CA ILE A 133 -14.00 -1.43 -8.29
C ILE A 133 -15.53 -1.52 -8.24
N ASN A 134 -16.16 -2.01 -9.32
CA ASN A 134 -17.62 -2.05 -9.42
C ASN A 134 -18.21 -3.36 -8.90
N HIS A 135 -17.57 -4.49 -9.19
CA HIS A 135 -18.11 -5.82 -8.94
C HIS A 135 -17.35 -6.63 -7.89
N GLY A 136 -16.21 -6.08 -7.42
CA GLY A 136 -15.38 -6.75 -6.44
C GLY A 136 -14.54 -7.90 -7.00
N VAL A 137 -13.68 -8.42 -6.15
CA VAL A 137 -12.71 -9.48 -6.47
C VAL A 137 -12.97 -10.74 -5.67
N ASP A 138 -12.57 -11.89 -6.25
CA ASP A 138 -12.52 -13.18 -5.54
C ASP A 138 -11.18 -13.30 -4.83
N VAL A 139 -11.19 -13.62 -3.55
CA VAL A 139 -9.99 -13.73 -2.73
C VAL A 139 -9.94 -15.06 -1.98
N CYS A 140 -8.73 -15.46 -1.55
CA CYS A 140 -8.54 -16.59 -0.64
C CYS A 140 -7.90 -16.15 0.66
N VAL A 141 -8.04 -16.97 1.71
CA VAL A 141 -7.20 -16.86 2.90
C VAL A 141 -5.93 -17.66 2.64
N SER A 142 -4.79 -16.96 2.55
CA SER A 142 -3.49 -17.55 2.26
C SER A 142 -3.04 -18.53 3.34
N SER A 143 -2.25 -19.53 2.95
CA SER A 143 -1.54 -20.41 3.88
C SER A 143 -0.37 -19.71 4.58
N TRP A 144 0.13 -18.60 4.02
CA TRP A 144 1.15 -17.76 4.61
C TRP A 144 0.56 -16.84 5.67
N THR A 145 1.32 -16.60 6.76
CA THR A 145 0.96 -15.64 7.80
C THR A 145 1.87 -14.41 7.75
N ARG A 146 1.41 -13.29 8.29
CA ARG A 146 2.26 -12.11 8.49
C ARG A 146 3.38 -12.40 9.48
N PRO A 147 4.57 -11.80 9.30
CA PRO A 147 5.64 -11.86 10.29
C PRO A 147 5.13 -11.44 11.66
N ALA A 148 5.45 -12.26 12.67
CA ALA A 148 5.06 -12.02 14.05
C ALA A 148 5.68 -10.71 14.59
N PRO A 149 5.10 -10.08 15.63
CA PRO A 149 5.71 -8.97 16.33
C PRO A 149 7.18 -9.26 16.70
N ASN A 150 8.04 -8.24 16.62
CA ASN A 150 9.50 -8.36 16.86
C ASN A 150 10.28 -9.22 15.84
N THR A 151 9.69 -9.61 14.71
CA THR A 151 10.42 -10.23 13.58
C THR A 151 10.70 -9.20 12.49
N HIS A 152 9.65 -8.62 11.92
CA HIS A 152 9.72 -7.53 10.97
C HIS A 152 8.76 -6.40 11.39
N PRO A 153 9.19 -5.13 11.37
CA PRO A 153 8.32 -4.01 11.76
C PRO A 153 7.27 -3.72 10.69
N SER A 154 6.04 -4.20 10.90
CA SER A 154 4.93 -4.02 9.95
C SER A 154 4.52 -2.56 9.74
N LEU A 155 4.77 -1.67 10.71
CA LEU A 155 4.50 -0.23 10.59
C LEU A 155 5.44 0.47 9.60
N ALA A 156 6.58 -0.14 9.26
CA ALA A 156 7.47 0.38 8.23
C ALA A 156 7.08 -0.17 6.86
N LYS A 157 6.90 0.72 5.88
CA LYS A 157 6.70 0.31 4.48
C LYS A 157 8.05 -0.04 3.86
N ALA A 158 8.57 -1.22 4.25
CA ALA A 158 9.90 -1.69 3.90
C ALA A 158 9.86 -2.78 2.81
N GLY A 159 10.79 -2.71 1.86
CA GLY A 159 10.88 -3.67 0.75
C GLY A 159 10.99 -5.13 1.22
N GLY A 160 11.75 -5.39 2.30
CA GLY A 160 11.88 -6.73 2.88
C GLY A 160 10.57 -7.34 3.35
N ASN A 161 9.61 -6.55 3.85
CA ASN A 161 8.29 -7.04 4.29
C ASN A 161 7.47 -7.55 3.10
N TYR A 162 7.70 -7.01 1.90
CA TYR A 162 6.96 -7.38 0.69
C TYR A 162 7.34 -8.73 0.09
N LEU A 163 8.40 -9.39 0.59
CA LEU A 163 8.66 -10.79 0.24
C LEU A 163 7.53 -11.71 0.73
N ASN A 164 7.01 -11.47 1.94
CA ASN A 164 5.81 -12.15 2.43
C ASN A 164 4.57 -11.81 1.58
N SER A 165 4.36 -10.55 1.22
CA SER A 165 3.27 -10.12 0.33
C SER A 165 3.30 -10.82 -1.03
N GLN A 166 4.51 -11.01 -1.61
CA GLN A 166 4.68 -11.71 -2.88
C GLN A 166 4.29 -13.18 -2.78
N LEU A 167 4.66 -13.88 -1.69
CA LEU A 167 4.27 -15.27 -1.46
C LEU A 167 2.75 -15.42 -1.43
N VAL A 168 2.07 -14.55 -0.70
CA VAL A 168 0.60 -14.51 -0.59
C VAL A 168 -0.04 -14.27 -1.97
N LYS A 169 0.46 -13.26 -2.71
CA LYS A 169 -0.09 -12.93 -4.03
C LYS A 169 0.13 -14.05 -5.04
N MET A 170 1.31 -14.67 -5.05
CA MET A 170 1.60 -15.78 -5.96
C MET A 170 0.74 -17.01 -5.66
N GLU A 171 0.51 -17.34 -4.37
CA GLU A 171 -0.40 -18.41 -3.97
C GLU A 171 -1.82 -18.12 -4.45
N ALA A 172 -2.36 -16.93 -4.17
CA ALA A 172 -3.69 -16.54 -4.62
C ALA A 172 -3.86 -16.67 -6.15
N ILE A 173 -2.89 -16.21 -6.93
CA ILE A 173 -2.91 -16.33 -8.39
C ILE A 173 -2.84 -17.80 -8.83
N ALA A 174 -2.00 -18.62 -8.21
CA ALA A 174 -1.88 -20.05 -8.53
C ALA A 174 -3.18 -20.79 -8.28
N ASP A 175 -3.96 -20.37 -7.26
CA ASP A 175 -5.24 -20.98 -6.88
C ASP A 175 -6.44 -20.32 -7.60
N GLY A 176 -6.19 -19.40 -8.53
CA GLY A 176 -7.22 -18.77 -9.38
C GLY A 176 -8.00 -17.64 -8.68
N TYR A 177 -7.38 -16.97 -7.71
CA TYR A 177 -7.94 -15.80 -7.04
C TYR A 177 -7.21 -14.50 -7.45
N ALA A 178 -7.90 -13.39 -7.31
CA ALA A 178 -7.33 -12.08 -7.61
C ALA A 178 -6.36 -11.60 -6.53
N GLU A 179 -6.61 -11.93 -5.25
CA GLU A 179 -5.85 -11.45 -4.10
C GLU A 179 -5.93 -12.43 -2.93
N GLY A 180 -4.99 -12.31 -1.95
CA GLY A 180 -4.97 -13.11 -0.74
C GLY A 180 -5.15 -12.29 0.53
N ILE A 181 -5.99 -12.77 1.45
CA ILE A 181 -6.09 -12.28 2.82
C ILE A 181 -5.07 -13.04 3.67
N VAL A 182 -4.38 -12.32 4.53
CA VAL A 182 -3.33 -12.88 5.40
C VAL A 182 -3.80 -12.86 6.84
N LEU A 183 -3.54 -13.94 7.56
CA LEU A 183 -3.73 -14.01 9.01
C LEU A 183 -2.45 -13.54 9.73
N ASP A 184 -2.59 -13.06 10.93
CA ASP A 184 -1.47 -12.81 11.82
C ASP A 184 -0.99 -14.11 12.51
N HIS A 185 0.04 -14.00 13.34
CA HIS A 185 0.62 -15.13 14.06
C HIS A 185 -0.33 -15.80 15.08
N SER A 186 -1.43 -15.13 15.46
CA SER A 186 -2.46 -15.67 16.36
C SER A 186 -3.58 -16.38 15.63
N GLY A 187 -3.61 -16.29 14.28
CA GLY A 187 -4.68 -16.81 13.45
C GLY A 187 -5.85 -15.84 13.23
N ALA A 188 -5.74 -14.60 13.74
CA ALA A 188 -6.70 -13.54 13.43
C ALA A 188 -6.38 -12.89 12.07
N ILE A 189 -7.37 -12.24 11.46
CA ILE A 189 -7.18 -11.51 10.22
C ILE A 189 -6.15 -10.39 10.44
N SER A 190 -5.20 -10.26 9.49
CA SER A 190 -4.27 -9.14 9.42
C SER A 190 -4.71 -8.15 8.35
N GLU A 191 -4.37 -8.40 7.11
CA GLU A 191 -4.65 -7.51 5.97
C GLU A 191 -4.60 -8.31 4.65
N GLY A 192 -4.73 -7.67 3.49
CA GLY A 192 -4.44 -8.26 2.19
C GLY A 192 -2.93 -8.37 1.93
N SER A 193 -2.51 -8.81 0.72
CA SER A 193 -1.08 -8.89 0.39
C SER A 193 -0.40 -7.51 0.41
N GLY A 194 -1.10 -6.47 -0.02
CA GLY A 194 -0.63 -5.07 -0.05
C GLY A 194 -1.69 -4.04 0.34
N GLU A 195 -2.81 -4.44 0.93
CA GLU A 195 -3.98 -3.64 1.26
C GLU A 195 -4.45 -3.93 2.69
N ASN A 196 -5.04 -2.91 3.35
CA ASN A 196 -5.80 -3.16 4.57
C ASN A 196 -7.20 -3.71 4.24
N ILE A 197 -7.86 -4.34 5.20
CA ILE A 197 -9.18 -4.95 5.03
C ILE A 197 -10.20 -4.32 5.97
N PHE A 198 -11.43 -4.19 5.47
CA PHE A 198 -12.62 -3.81 6.22
C PHE A 198 -13.72 -4.85 6.03
N ALA A 199 -14.53 -5.01 7.06
CA ALA A 199 -15.75 -5.82 7.03
C ALA A 199 -16.93 -5.00 7.55
N VAL A 200 -18.08 -5.17 6.92
CA VAL A 200 -19.37 -4.63 7.39
C VAL A 200 -20.18 -5.76 7.99
N ARG A 201 -20.70 -5.58 9.18
CA ARG A 201 -21.64 -6.51 9.82
C ARG A 201 -22.60 -5.77 10.71
N ASP A 202 -23.90 -6.03 10.55
CA ASP A 202 -24.99 -5.43 11.33
C ASP A 202 -24.87 -3.89 11.41
N GLY A 203 -24.54 -3.25 10.27
CA GLY A 203 -24.42 -1.80 10.13
C GLY A 203 -23.15 -1.19 10.76
N LYS A 204 -22.24 -1.99 11.28
CA LYS A 204 -20.95 -1.54 11.83
C LYS A 204 -19.81 -1.86 10.88
N LEU A 205 -18.78 -1.01 10.91
CA LEU A 205 -17.55 -1.20 10.16
C LEU A 205 -16.45 -1.76 11.06
N TYR A 206 -15.90 -2.90 10.70
CA TYR A 206 -14.80 -3.54 11.41
C TYR A 206 -13.52 -3.43 10.58
N THR A 207 -12.40 -3.20 11.25
CA THR A 207 -11.06 -3.30 10.64
C THR A 207 -10.05 -3.77 11.68
N THR A 208 -8.96 -4.33 11.21
CA THR A 208 -7.91 -4.89 12.07
C THR A 208 -7.12 -3.79 12.78
N PRO A 209 -6.71 -4.00 14.05
CA PRO A 209 -5.93 -3.05 14.82
C PRO A 209 -4.47 -3.05 14.37
N LEU A 210 -3.72 -2.01 14.70
CA LEU A 210 -2.28 -1.93 14.36
C LEU A 210 -1.44 -3.09 14.93
N THR A 211 -1.92 -3.72 15.98
CA THR A 211 -1.28 -4.90 16.61
C THR A 211 -1.42 -6.19 15.79
N ALA A 212 -2.27 -6.21 14.75
CA ALA A 212 -2.46 -7.35 13.86
C ALA A 212 -1.39 -7.45 12.74
N SER A 213 -0.20 -6.92 12.96
CA SER A 213 0.92 -6.90 12.00
C SER A 213 0.59 -6.22 10.66
N ILE A 214 -0.23 -5.18 10.69
CA ILE A 214 -0.64 -4.41 9.51
C ILE A 214 0.22 -3.17 9.28
N LEU A 215 0.22 -2.67 8.05
CA LEU A 215 0.66 -1.31 7.76
C LEU A 215 -0.44 -0.31 8.16
N HIS A 216 -0.06 0.80 8.79
CA HIS A 216 -0.99 1.93 9.02
C HIS A 216 -1.30 2.61 7.68
N GLY A 217 -2.32 2.12 6.98
CA GLY A 217 -2.71 2.58 5.64
C GLY A 217 -3.31 3.99 5.65
N ILE A 218 -2.85 4.84 4.73
CA ILE A 218 -3.38 6.21 4.57
C ILE A 218 -4.79 6.16 3.97
N THR A 219 -5.05 5.27 3.03
CA THR A 219 -6.40 5.00 2.52
C THR A 219 -7.30 4.43 3.62
N ARG A 220 -6.79 3.51 4.47
CA ARG A 220 -7.50 3.01 5.64
C ARG A 220 -7.93 4.14 6.57
N ASP A 221 -7.03 5.07 6.90
CA ASP A 221 -7.34 6.24 7.73
C ASP A 221 -8.40 7.14 7.08
N SER A 222 -8.33 7.37 5.77
CA SER A 222 -9.36 8.12 5.04
C SER A 222 -10.72 7.45 5.12
N VAL A 223 -10.80 6.13 4.91
CA VAL A 223 -12.05 5.37 5.01
C VAL A 223 -12.64 5.39 6.42
N ILE A 224 -11.80 5.29 7.46
CA ILE A 224 -12.26 5.42 8.86
C ILE A 224 -12.91 6.80 9.10
N ARG A 225 -12.30 7.87 8.59
CA ARG A 225 -12.87 9.24 8.72
C ARG A 225 -14.18 9.35 7.96
N ILE A 226 -14.22 8.97 6.69
CA ILE A 226 -15.45 8.98 5.87
C ILE A 226 -16.56 8.18 6.54
N ALA A 227 -16.27 6.98 7.04
CA ALA A 227 -17.26 6.15 7.71
C ALA A 227 -17.84 6.82 8.98
N ARG A 228 -16.98 7.45 9.78
CA ARG A 228 -17.39 8.19 10.97
C ARG A 228 -18.24 9.42 10.63
N ASP A 229 -17.87 10.15 9.59
CA ASP A 229 -18.65 11.32 9.09
C ASP A 229 -20.02 10.90 8.59
N PHE A 230 -20.17 9.68 8.07
CA PHE A 230 -21.45 9.08 7.73
C PHE A 230 -22.22 8.51 8.92
N GLY A 231 -21.66 8.55 10.13
CA GLY A 231 -22.29 8.04 11.35
C GLY A 231 -22.14 6.53 11.57
N TYR A 232 -21.28 5.85 10.81
CA TYR A 232 -20.99 4.43 11.08
C TYR A 232 -20.12 4.27 12.32
N GLU A 233 -20.47 3.28 13.16
CA GLU A 233 -19.57 2.81 14.22
C GLU A 233 -18.39 2.07 13.59
N VAL A 234 -17.17 2.55 13.84
CA VAL A 234 -15.93 1.89 13.36
C VAL A 234 -15.25 1.19 14.53
N VAL A 235 -15.12 -0.12 14.42
CA VAL A 235 -14.54 -1.01 15.44
C VAL A 235 -13.18 -1.50 14.97
N GLU A 236 -12.11 -1.09 15.65
CA GLU A 236 -10.75 -1.60 15.43
C GLU A 236 -10.49 -2.72 16.44
N ALA A 237 -10.58 -3.97 16.00
CA ALA A 237 -10.48 -5.15 16.87
C ALA A 237 -9.83 -6.34 16.14
N ALA A 238 -9.34 -7.32 16.92
CA ALA A 238 -8.97 -8.61 16.36
C ALA A 238 -10.21 -9.29 15.79
N ILE A 239 -10.12 -9.72 14.53
CA ILE A 239 -11.23 -10.31 13.77
C ILE A 239 -10.87 -11.76 13.47
N PRO A 240 -11.68 -12.74 13.90
CA PRO A 240 -11.40 -14.14 13.60
C PRO A 240 -11.66 -14.46 12.13
N ARG A 241 -10.96 -15.47 11.59
CA ARG A 241 -11.07 -15.84 10.15
C ARG A 241 -12.50 -16.08 9.70
N GLU A 242 -13.29 -16.78 10.49
CA GLU A 242 -14.68 -17.13 10.15
C GLU A 242 -15.60 -15.92 10.02
N PHE A 243 -15.21 -14.76 10.52
CA PHE A 243 -15.96 -13.51 10.33
C PHE A 243 -16.05 -13.13 8.85
N LEU A 244 -15.04 -13.50 8.04
CA LEU A 244 -15.04 -13.26 6.60
C LEU A 244 -16.24 -13.91 5.88
N TYR A 245 -16.70 -15.06 6.38
CA TYR A 245 -17.76 -15.84 5.74
C TYR A 245 -19.16 -15.40 6.14
N VAL A 246 -19.28 -14.59 7.19
CA VAL A 246 -20.58 -14.11 7.72
C VAL A 246 -20.72 -12.59 7.62
N ALA A 247 -19.72 -11.89 7.11
CA ALA A 247 -19.77 -10.45 6.87
C ALA A 247 -20.82 -10.12 5.81
N ASP A 248 -21.48 -8.97 5.97
CA ASP A 248 -22.44 -8.45 4.99
C ASP A 248 -21.74 -7.87 3.77
N GLU A 249 -20.58 -7.20 4.00
CA GLU A 249 -19.67 -6.68 2.96
C GLU A 249 -18.22 -6.82 3.42
N LEU A 250 -17.32 -6.99 2.46
CA LEU A 250 -15.88 -6.90 2.66
C LEU A 250 -15.26 -6.01 1.59
N PHE A 251 -14.21 -5.28 1.92
CA PHE A 251 -13.44 -4.52 0.94
C PHE A 251 -12.00 -4.29 1.39
N PHE A 252 -11.12 -4.16 0.42
CA PHE A 252 -9.74 -3.74 0.61
C PHE A 252 -9.59 -2.23 0.50
N THR A 253 -8.55 -1.69 1.16
CA THR A 253 -8.15 -0.30 1.03
C THR A 253 -6.64 -0.16 0.86
N GLY A 254 -6.21 0.63 -0.12
CA GLY A 254 -4.80 0.90 -0.38
C GLY A 254 -4.63 1.96 -1.45
N THR A 255 -3.48 2.59 -1.55
CA THR A 255 -3.24 3.62 -2.57
C THR A 255 -3.36 3.06 -3.99
N ALA A 256 -2.90 1.82 -4.22
CA ALA A 256 -3.01 1.17 -5.51
C ALA A 256 -4.40 0.59 -5.75
N ALA A 257 -4.97 -0.08 -4.74
CA ALA A 257 -6.26 -0.73 -4.79
C ALA A 257 -7.44 0.23 -4.55
N GLU A 258 -7.16 1.45 -4.06
CA GLU A 258 -8.19 2.43 -3.68
C GLU A 258 -9.16 1.82 -2.65
N VAL A 259 -10.46 1.73 -2.95
CA VAL A 259 -11.46 1.01 -2.15
C VAL A 259 -12.02 -0.08 -3.04
N THR A 260 -11.56 -1.31 -2.89
CA THR A 260 -11.96 -2.44 -3.77
C THR A 260 -12.83 -3.44 -3.02
N PRO A 261 -14.07 -3.68 -3.45
CA PRO A 261 -14.95 -4.68 -2.85
C PRO A 261 -14.38 -6.10 -2.96
N ILE A 262 -14.73 -6.96 -2.02
CA ILE A 262 -14.47 -8.40 -2.06
C ILE A 262 -15.82 -9.10 -2.21
N ARG A 263 -16.02 -9.80 -3.32
CA ARG A 263 -17.29 -10.47 -3.61
C ARG A 263 -17.34 -11.91 -3.12
N SER A 264 -16.19 -12.56 -2.94
CA SER A 264 -16.12 -13.90 -2.36
C SER A 264 -14.79 -14.14 -1.64
N VAL A 265 -14.82 -15.00 -0.61
CA VAL A 265 -13.63 -15.49 0.09
C VAL A 265 -13.66 -17.02 0.06
N ASP A 266 -12.56 -17.65 -0.36
CA ASP A 266 -12.46 -19.12 -0.46
C ASP A 266 -13.65 -19.75 -1.24
N ARG A 267 -14.12 -19.06 -2.31
CA ARG A 267 -15.29 -19.40 -3.14
C ARG A 267 -16.65 -19.31 -2.43
N ILE A 268 -16.69 -18.77 -1.21
CA ILE A 268 -17.93 -18.46 -0.48
C ILE A 268 -18.31 -17.02 -0.76
N PRO A 269 -19.50 -16.73 -1.34
CA PRO A 269 -19.96 -15.37 -1.59
C PRO A 269 -20.02 -14.54 -0.29
N VAL A 270 -19.59 -13.29 -0.36
CA VAL A 270 -19.76 -12.29 0.69
C VAL A 270 -21.08 -11.56 0.42
N GLY A 271 -21.98 -11.55 1.39
CA GLY A 271 -23.31 -10.94 1.23
C GLY A 271 -24.02 -11.50 -0.02
N HIS A 272 -24.25 -10.64 -1.01
CA HIS A 272 -24.88 -11.00 -2.28
C HIS A 272 -23.90 -11.36 -3.39
N GLY A 273 -22.60 -11.43 -3.10
CA GLY A 273 -21.56 -11.74 -4.09
C GLY A 273 -21.22 -10.59 -5.04
N ASP A 274 -21.48 -9.35 -4.63
CA ASP A 274 -21.18 -8.12 -5.37
C ASP A 274 -20.89 -6.98 -4.39
N ARG A 275 -20.56 -5.78 -4.91
CA ARG A 275 -20.33 -4.58 -4.11
C ARG A 275 -21.58 -4.21 -3.28
N GLY A 276 -21.40 -4.17 -1.96
CA GLY A 276 -22.48 -3.77 -1.06
C GLY A 276 -22.70 -2.25 -0.97
N PRO A 277 -23.85 -1.81 -0.41
CA PRO A 277 -24.24 -0.41 -0.36
C PRO A 277 -23.34 0.46 0.53
N VAL A 278 -22.77 -0.07 1.62
CA VAL A 278 -21.86 0.69 2.50
C VAL A 278 -20.55 0.95 1.76
N THR A 279 -19.99 -0.08 1.12
CA THR A 279 -18.79 0.04 0.29
C THR A 279 -18.99 1.05 -0.84
N ALA A 280 -20.12 0.97 -1.56
CA ALA A 280 -20.46 1.89 -2.64
C ALA A 280 -20.55 3.36 -2.17
N ARG A 281 -21.13 3.58 -0.99
CA ARG A 281 -21.23 4.92 -0.39
C ARG A 281 -19.88 5.47 0.01
N ILE A 282 -19.03 4.65 0.61
CA ILE A 282 -17.64 5.03 1.00
C ILE A 282 -16.80 5.32 -0.25
N GLN A 283 -16.91 4.46 -1.29
CA GLN A 283 -16.20 4.70 -2.56
C GLN A 283 -16.58 6.03 -3.18
N LYS A 284 -17.88 6.33 -3.24
CA LYS A 284 -18.36 7.58 -3.82
C LYS A 284 -17.69 8.78 -3.14
N GLU A 285 -17.71 8.85 -1.83
CA GLU A 285 -17.09 9.94 -1.06
C GLU A 285 -15.56 9.97 -1.19
N PHE A 286 -14.95 8.82 -1.35
CA PHE A 286 -13.50 8.73 -1.52
C PHE A 286 -13.03 9.27 -2.87
N PHE A 287 -13.85 9.17 -3.92
CA PHE A 287 -13.53 9.65 -5.26
C PHE A 287 -14.06 11.07 -5.56
N ASP A 288 -15.05 11.57 -4.80
CA ASP A 288 -15.55 12.94 -4.91
C ASP A 288 -14.60 13.98 -4.27
#